data_b8b8375620cf2f0667f0e44c5c05d3ad
#
_entry.id   b8b8375620cf2f0667f0e44c5c05d3ad
#
_cell.length_a   1.000
_cell.length_b   1.000
_cell.length_c   1.000
_cell.angle_alpha   90.00
_cell.angle_beta   90.00
_cell.angle_gamma   90.00
#
_symmetry.space_group_name_H-M   'P 1'
#
loop_
_entity.id
_entity.type
_entity.pdbx_description
1 polymer ?
#
loop_
_entity_poly.entity_id
_entity_poly.type
_entity_poly.pdbx_seq_one_letter_code
_entity_poly.pdbx_strand_id
1 'polypeptide(L)'
;MHKGGKWARQIIALQEEDGKWGCFHTLSRSYGAALTTEQALRRLERLGYTMEDECIQKAVGYMEDCLAGKSSIPDRREKLHDWDIFTSLILAAWIRRFTCDSPKANQVARQWADIINSAFAKGAYDQDEYAAAFHSILGMKPRGGKLIDFVNFYPISLMQGCLDERMECAVVDHVISRDNGIYYIYESGLSILPPVFESKNASRYLAAIELLSFYK
;
A
#
# COMPACT_ATOMS: atom_id res chain seq x y z
N MET A 1 -8.35 -23.03 5.44
CA MET A 1 -7.05 -22.47 5.01
C MET A 1 -6.53 -23.27 3.83
N HIS A 2 -6.06 -22.60 2.77
CA HIS A 2 -5.62 -23.26 1.52
C HIS A 2 -4.09 -23.30 1.39
N LYS A 3 -3.36 -23.18 2.52
CA LYS A 3 -1.91 -23.39 2.58
C LYS A 3 -1.56 -24.77 2.00
N GLY A 4 -0.50 -24.86 1.20
CA GLY A 4 -0.05 -26.08 0.56
C GLY A 4 -0.87 -26.54 -0.66
N GLY A 5 -1.92 -25.82 -1.07
CA GLY A 5 -2.67 -26.09 -2.28
C GLY A 5 -1.84 -25.85 -3.56
N LYS A 6 -2.36 -26.33 -4.70
CA LYS A 6 -1.67 -26.21 -6.01
C LYS A 6 -1.27 -24.76 -6.33
N TRP A 7 -2.18 -23.81 -6.11
CA TRP A 7 -1.95 -22.40 -6.40
C TRP A 7 -0.83 -21.80 -5.56
N ALA A 8 -0.80 -22.10 -4.24
CA ALA A 8 0.27 -21.64 -3.36
C ALA A 8 1.63 -22.17 -3.80
N ARG A 9 1.73 -23.48 -4.09
CA ARG A 9 2.98 -24.09 -4.57
C ARG A 9 3.46 -23.47 -5.88
N GLN A 10 2.57 -23.15 -6.81
CA GLN A 10 2.93 -22.49 -8.07
C GLN A 10 3.49 -21.08 -7.84
N ILE A 11 2.90 -20.31 -6.93
CA ILE A 11 3.40 -18.98 -6.59
C ILE A 11 4.77 -19.08 -5.94
N ILE A 12 4.93 -19.96 -4.95
CA ILE A 12 6.19 -20.13 -4.21
C ILE A 12 7.31 -20.61 -5.13
N ALA A 13 7.01 -21.52 -6.07
CA ALA A 13 8.00 -22.02 -7.02
C ALA A 13 8.53 -20.95 -7.98
N LEU A 14 7.88 -19.81 -8.09
CA LEU A 14 8.31 -18.65 -8.90
C LEU A 14 9.11 -17.62 -8.09
N GLN A 15 9.28 -17.83 -6.77
CA GLN A 15 10.05 -16.92 -5.93
C GLN A 15 11.54 -16.99 -6.32
N GLU A 16 12.15 -15.83 -6.50
CA GLU A 16 13.58 -15.71 -6.78
C GLU A 16 14.40 -15.93 -5.49
N GLU A 17 15.70 -16.21 -5.63
CA GLU A 17 16.59 -16.51 -4.49
C GLU A 17 16.66 -15.38 -3.47
N ASP A 18 16.56 -14.13 -3.94
CA ASP A 18 16.55 -12.94 -3.08
C ASP A 18 15.20 -12.64 -2.43
N GLY A 19 14.17 -13.45 -2.70
CA GLY A 19 12.86 -13.39 -2.04
C GLY A 19 11.78 -12.63 -2.80
N LYS A 20 12.08 -11.98 -3.95
CA LYS A 20 11.09 -11.29 -4.78
C LYS A 20 10.45 -12.20 -5.83
N TRP A 21 9.48 -11.64 -6.56
CA TRP A 21 8.90 -12.18 -7.80
C TRP A 21 8.94 -11.10 -8.88
N GLY A 22 9.97 -11.11 -9.74
CA GLY A 22 10.11 -10.14 -10.83
C GLY A 22 10.10 -8.69 -10.37
N CYS A 23 9.35 -7.82 -11.06
CA CYS A 23 9.11 -6.46 -10.62
C CYS A 23 8.33 -6.43 -9.30
N PHE A 24 8.45 -5.33 -8.56
CA PHE A 24 7.76 -5.18 -7.29
C PHE A 24 6.28 -4.81 -7.50
N HIS A 25 6.04 -3.68 -8.17
CA HIS A 25 4.71 -3.07 -8.24
C HIS A 25 3.77 -3.80 -9.22
N THR A 26 2.50 -3.95 -8.84
CA THR A 26 1.48 -4.69 -9.63
C THR A 26 1.34 -4.19 -11.08
N LEU A 27 1.50 -2.88 -11.31
CA LEU A 27 1.37 -2.28 -12.65
C LEU A 27 2.70 -2.28 -13.44
N SER A 28 3.81 -2.70 -12.83
CA SER A 28 5.06 -2.82 -13.55
C SER A 28 5.00 -3.97 -14.55
N ARG A 29 5.50 -3.71 -15.76
CA ARG A 29 5.64 -4.78 -16.75
C ARG A 29 6.68 -5.77 -16.23
N SER A 30 6.22 -6.99 -15.96
CA SER A 30 7.13 -8.09 -15.65
C SER A 30 7.86 -8.50 -16.93
N TYR A 31 9.11 -8.16 -17.05
CA TYR A 31 9.99 -8.62 -18.14
C TYR A 31 10.19 -10.14 -18.02
N GLY A 32 9.22 -10.92 -18.54
CA GLY A 32 9.26 -12.38 -18.53
C GLY A 32 8.84 -13.07 -17.23
N ALA A 33 8.63 -12.37 -16.13
CA ALA A 33 8.11 -12.96 -14.89
C ALA A 33 6.60 -13.11 -14.94
N ALA A 34 6.08 -14.24 -14.46
CA ALA A 34 4.65 -14.54 -14.45
C ALA A 34 3.87 -13.73 -13.41
N LEU A 35 4.55 -13.17 -12.41
CA LEU A 35 3.98 -12.43 -11.27
C LEU A 35 4.89 -11.27 -10.88
N THR A 36 4.30 -10.22 -10.30
CA THR A 36 5.05 -9.22 -9.52
C THR A 36 5.05 -9.62 -8.05
N THR A 37 5.98 -9.04 -7.27
CA THR A 37 6.10 -9.30 -5.83
C THR A 37 4.79 -8.96 -5.11
N GLU A 38 4.18 -7.82 -5.39
CA GLU A 38 2.88 -7.47 -4.81
C GLU A 38 1.76 -8.47 -5.15
N GLN A 39 1.70 -8.93 -6.40
CA GLN A 39 0.69 -9.92 -6.81
C GLN A 39 0.89 -11.25 -6.07
N ALA A 40 2.14 -11.67 -5.91
CA ALA A 40 2.47 -12.88 -5.16
C ALA A 40 2.10 -12.74 -3.68
N LEU A 41 2.55 -11.67 -3.01
CA LEU A 41 2.26 -11.39 -1.60
C LEU A 41 0.76 -11.33 -1.31
N ARG A 42 0.00 -10.59 -2.14
CA ARG A 42 -1.46 -10.48 -1.99
C ARG A 42 -2.17 -11.83 -2.11
N ARG A 43 -1.72 -12.67 -3.05
CA ARG A 43 -2.31 -14.02 -3.23
C ARG A 43 -1.94 -14.95 -2.08
N LEU A 44 -0.68 -14.93 -1.64
CA LEU A 44 -0.22 -15.75 -0.51
C LEU A 44 -0.91 -15.32 0.80
N GLU A 45 -1.04 -14.03 1.07
CA GLU A 45 -1.79 -13.50 2.23
C GLU A 45 -3.24 -14.03 2.23
N ARG A 46 -3.95 -13.95 1.10
CA ARG A 46 -5.32 -14.49 0.96
C ARG A 46 -5.39 -16.01 1.15
N LEU A 47 -4.32 -16.72 0.86
CA LEU A 47 -4.20 -18.16 1.10
C LEU A 47 -3.80 -18.48 2.56
N GLY A 48 -3.59 -17.47 3.40
CA GLY A 48 -3.30 -17.58 4.84
C GLY A 48 -1.81 -17.69 5.18
N TYR A 49 -0.91 -17.28 4.27
CA TYR A 49 0.53 -17.21 4.54
C TYR A 49 0.84 -16.00 5.41
N THR A 50 1.76 -16.17 6.35
CA THR A 50 2.16 -15.20 7.38
C THR A 50 3.68 -15.20 7.54
N MET A 51 4.20 -14.40 8.48
CA MET A 51 5.63 -14.43 8.87
C MET A 51 6.13 -15.78 9.39
N GLU A 52 5.26 -16.71 9.68
CA GLU A 52 5.66 -18.10 10.02
C GLU A 52 6.15 -18.88 8.79
N ASP A 53 5.84 -18.42 7.59
CA ASP A 53 6.15 -19.10 6.35
C ASP A 53 7.44 -18.56 5.71
N GLU A 54 8.37 -19.43 5.36
CA GLU A 54 9.70 -19.08 4.81
C GLU A 54 9.62 -18.17 3.59
N CYS A 55 8.67 -18.38 2.68
CA CYS A 55 8.51 -17.56 1.50
C CYS A 55 8.13 -16.10 1.83
N ILE A 56 7.37 -15.88 2.90
CA ILE A 56 7.03 -14.54 3.39
C ILE A 56 8.24 -13.91 4.10
N GLN A 57 8.95 -14.69 4.93
CA GLN A 57 10.18 -14.22 5.60
C GLN A 57 11.22 -13.73 4.58
N LYS A 58 11.45 -14.49 3.51
CA LYS A 58 12.35 -14.11 2.41
C LYS A 58 11.90 -12.81 1.73
N ALA A 59 10.61 -12.70 1.43
CA ALA A 59 10.07 -11.50 0.78
C ALA A 59 10.16 -10.27 1.68
N VAL A 60 9.86 -10.41 2.97
CA VAL A 60 10.01 -9.32 3.95
C VAL A 60 11.47 -8.93 4.09
N GLY A 61 12.40 -9.88 4.18
CA GLY A 61 13.84 -9.61 4.20
C GLY A 61 14.32 -8.82 2.97
N TYR A 62 13.90 -9.23 1.78
CA TYR A 62 14.17 -8.48 0.55
C TYR A 62 13.63 -7.03 0.62
N MET A 63 12.39 -6.85 1.07
CA MET A 63 11.79 -5.53 1.20
C MET A 63 12.51 -4.66 2.24
N GLU A 64 12.95 -5.24 3.36
CA GLU A 64 13.75 -4.55 4.37
C GLU A 64 15.12 -4.13 3.84
N ASP A 65 15.77 -4.96 3.05
CA ASP A 65 17.04 -4.60 2.41
C ASP A 65 16.86 -3.48 1.37
N CYS A 66 15.77 -3.49 0.62
CA CYS A 66 15.43 -2.38 -0.27
C CYS A 66 15.16 -1.08 0.52
N LEU A 67 14.37 -1.15 1.60
CA LEU A 67 14.05 -0.01 2.46
C LEU A 67 15.29 0.51 3.21
N ALA A 68 16.27 -0.37 3.45
CA ALA A 68 17.56 -0.03 4.03
C ALA A 68 18.56 0.58 3.02
N GLY A 69 18.25 0.55 1.72
CA GLY A 69 19.14 0.98 0.65
C GLY A 69 20.26 -0.01 0.32
N LYS A 70 20.21 -1.24 0.82
CA LYS A 70 21.16 -2.30 0.49
C LYS A 70 20.84 -2.97 -0.84
N SER A 71 19.56 -2.93 -1.24
CA SER A 71 19.06 -3.43 -2.50
C SER A 71 18.08 -2.41 -3.12
N SER A 72 17.57 -2.69 -4.31
CA SER A 72 16.57 -1.84 -4.97
C SER A 72 15.52 -2.70 -5.68
N ILE A 73 14.30 -2.18 -5.80
CA ILE A 73 13.28 -2.83 -6.61
C ILE A 73 13.64 -2.69 -8.10
N PRO A 74 13.37 -3.71 -8.94
CA PRO A 74 13.75 -3.70 -10.36
C PRO A 74 12.80 -2.87 -11.24
N ASP A 75 11.86 -2.18 -10.60
CA ASP A 75 10.83 -1.41 -11.27
C ASP A 75 11.40 -0.18 -11.95
N ARG A 76 10.82 0.18 -13.10
CA ARG A 76 11.15 1.43 -13.78
C ARG A 76 10.64 2.59 -12.94
N ARG A 77 11.52 3.56 -12.65
CA ARG A 77 11.14 4.82 -11.99
C ARG A 77 9.99 5.48 -12.72
N GLU A 78 8.91 5.68 -12.02
CA GLU A 78 7.79 6.46 -12.51
C GLU A 78 8.10 7.97 -12.40
N LYS A 79 7.33 8.81 -13.09
CA LYS A 79 7.61 10.25 -13.17
C LYS A 79 6.58 11.12 -12.47
N LEU A 80 5.53 10.50 -11.94
CA LEU A 80 4.38 11.19 -11.39
C LEU A 80 4.63 11.69 -9.97
N HIS A 81 5.25 10.83 -9.16
CA HIS A 81 5.55 11.07 -7.75
C HIS A 81 7.07 11.10 -7.53
N ASP A 82 7.49 11.57 -6.35
CA ASP A 82 8.85 11.35 -5.89
C ASP A 82 9.08 9.85 -5.72
N TRP A 83 10.07 9.31 -6.47
CA TRP A 83 10.31 7.88 -6.54
C TRP A 83 10.78 7.29 -5.20
N ASP A 84 11.58 8.03 -4.44
CA ASP A 84 12.15 7.54 -3.19
C ASP A 84 11.06 7.52 -2.10
N ILE A 85 10.18 8.52 -2.08
CA ILE A 85 8.99 8.54 -1.21
C ILE A 85 8.03 7.42 -1.60
N PHE A 86 7.75 7.26 -2.89
CA PHE A 86 6.84 6.22 -3.38
C PHE A 86 7.35 4.82 -3.04
N THR A 87 8.63 4.53 -3.29
CA THR A 87 9.22 3.22 -2.97
C THR A 87 9.27 2.95 -1.49
N SER A 88 9.64 3.94 -0.66
CA SER A 88 9.58 3.80 0.80
C SER A 88 8.17 3.49 1.29
N LEU A 89 7.17 4.17 0.75
CA LEU A 89 5.77 3.95 1.10
C LEU A 89 5.32 2.52 0.77
N ILE A 90 5.52 2.06 -0.47
CA ILE A 90 5.04 0.74 -0.89
C ILE A 90 5.74 -0.40 -0.15
N LEU A 91 7.06 -0.28 0.04
CA LEU A 91 7.83 -1.28 0.80
C LEU A 91 7.38 -1.33 2.26
N ALA A 92 7.30 -0.19 2.93
CA ALA A 92 6.88 -0.13 4.33
C ALA A 92 5.44 -0.63 4.52
N ALA A 93 4.53 -0.30 3.60
CA ALA A 93 3.14 -0.80 3.65
C ALA A 93 3.09 -2.32 3.59
N TRP A 94 3.82 -2.94 2.67
CA TRP A 94 3.85 -4.40 2.55
C TRP A 94 4.58 -5.09 3.71
N ILE A 95 5.68 -4.53 4.22
CA ILE A 95 6.34 -5.06 5.41
C ILE A 95 5.36 -5.08 6.58
N ARG A 96 4.69 -3.94 6.86
CA ARG A 96 3.76 -3.82 8.00
C ARG A 96 2.50 -4.68 7.90
N ARG A 97 2.15 -5.14 6.71
CA ARG A 97 1.07 -6.15 6.56
C ARG A 97 1.44 -7.51 7.17
N PHE A 98 2.72 -7.83 7.22
CA PHE A 98 3.19 -9.12 7.73
C PHE A 98 3.84 -9.03 9.10
N THR A 99 4.51 -7.92 9.43
CA THR A 99 5.16 -7.71 10.73
C THR A 99 5.21 -6.25 11.15
N CYS A 100 5.04 -5.99 12.44
CA CYS A 100 5.26 -4.68 13.05
C CYS A 100 6.66 -4.54 13.68
N ASP A 101 7.56 -5.49 13.47
CA ASP A 101 8.88 -5.51 14.11
C ASP A 101 9.94 -4.72 13.34
N SER A 102 9.63 -4.23 12.12
CA SER A 102 10.56 -3.44 11.30
C SER A 102 10.66 -1.99 11.76
N PRO A 103 11.79 -1.54 12.34
CA PRO A 103 11.93 -0.16 12.83
C PRO A 103 11.81 0.88 11.71
N LYS A 104 12.35 0.59 10.53
CA LYS A 104 12.30 1.49 9.37
C LYS A 104 10.89 1.60 8.81
N ALA A 105 10.18 0.49 8.63
CA ALA A 105 8.78 0.52 8.18
C ALA A 105 7.89 1.26 9.18
N ASN A 106 8.13 1.08 10.47
CA ASN A 106 7.42 1.80 11.53
C ASN A 106 7.75 3.30 11.54
N GLN A 107 8.98 3.69 11.19
CA GLN A 107 9.33 5.10 11.02
C GLN A 107 8.56 5.74 9.87
N VAL A 108 8.50 5.08 8.72
CA VAL A 108 7.71 5.56 7.57
C VAL A 108 6.23 5.67 7.95
N ALA A 109 5.69 4.67 8.66
CA ALA A 109 4.30 4.70 9.13
C ALA A 109 4.00 5.89 10.03
N ARG A 110 4.89 6.22 10.99
CA ARG A 110 4.75 7.41 11.84
C ARG A 110 4.78 8.70 11.05
N GLN A 111 5.69 8.84 10.08
CA GLN A 111 5.75 10.01 9.21
C GLN A 111 4.42 10.24 8.46
N TRP A 112 3.82 9.18 7.93
CA TRP A 112 2.52 9.26 7.29
C TRP A 112 1.38 9.57 8.27
N ALA A 113 1.41 8.99 9.47
CA ALA A 113 0.45 9.31 10.53
C ALA A 113 0.55 10.79 10.96
N ASP A 114 1.76 11.35 11.06
CA ASP A 114 1.97 12.77 11.38
C ASP A 114 1.43 13.70 10.29
N ILE A 115 1.58 13.32 9.02
CA ILE A 115 0.99 14.04 7.89
C ILE A 115 -0.55 14.05 8.01
N ILE A 116 -1.16 12.91 8.31
CA ILE A 116 -2.61 12.80 8.46
C ILE A 116 -3.11 13.57 9.68
N ASN A 117 -2.42 13.46 10.81
CA ASN A 117 -2.75 14.25 12.01
C ASN A 117 -2.74 15.75 11.72
N SER A 118 -1.78 16.24 10.93
CA SER A 118 -1.73 17.64 10.50
C SER A 118 -2.88 17.99 9.58
N ALA A 119 -3.18 17.14 8.59
CA ALA A 119 -4.25 17.36 7.62
C ALA A 119 -5.65 17.42 8.25
N PHE A 120 -5.85 16.78 9.39
CA PHE A 120 -7.12 16.76 10.14
C PHE A 120 -7.10 17.59 11.42
N ALA A 121 -6.06 18.38 11.67
CA ALA A 121 -5.90 19.15 12.93
C ALA A 121 -7.10 20.08 13.24
N LYS A 122 -7.81 20.56 12.22
CA LYS A 122 -8.99 21.43 12.33
C LYS A 122 -10.31 20.65 12.45
N GLY A 123 -10.27 19.33 12.58
CA GLY A 123 -11.44 18.45 12.71
C GLY A 123 -12.04 17.93 11.40
N ALA A 124 -11.57 18.44 10.26
CA ALA A 124 -11.93 17.96 8.93
C ALA A 124 -10.66 17.96 8.04
N TYR A 125 -10.68 17.19 6.96
CA TYR A 125 -9.58 17.16 6.02
C TYR A 125 -9.33 18.52 5.37
N ASP A 126 -8.09 18.97 5.43
CA ASP A 126 -7.60 20.19 4.82
C ASP A 126 -6.46 19.84 3.83
N GLN A 127 -6.69 20.09 2.55
CA GLN A 127 -5.75 19.75 1.47
C GLN A 127 -4.45 20.57 1.56
N ASP A 128 -4.54 21.82 2.00
CA ASP A 128 -3.36 22.69 2.10
C ASP A 128 -2.48 22.28 3.27
N GLU A 129 -3.09 21.91 4.41
CA GLU A 129 -2.36 21.36 5.57
C GLU A 129 -1.73 20.00 5.22
N TYR A 130 -2.45 19.14 4.47
CA TYR A 130 -1.89 17.90 3.96
C TYR A 130 -0.64 18.15 3.11
N ALA A 131 -0.73 19.06 2.15
CA ALA A 131 0.38 19.40 1.27
C ALA A 131 1.57 19.99 2.03
N ALA A 132 1.31 20.91 2.97
CA ALA A 132 2.34 21.52 3.80
C ALA A 132 3.05 20.49 4.68
N ALA A 133 2.30 19.61 5.36
CA ALA A 133 2.86 18.55 6.19
C ALA A 133 3.64 17.53 5.35
N PHE A 134 3.12 17.14 4.19
CA PHE A 134 3.79 16.23 3.27
C PHE A 134 5.16 16.78 2.85
N HIS A 135 5.22 18.05 2.45
CA HIS A 135 6.49 18.70 2.09
C HIS A 135 7.45 18.82 3.27
N SER A 136 6.94 19.19 4.45
CA SER A 136 7.75 19.40 5.63
C SER A 136 8.36 18.09 6.16
N ILE A 137 7.56 17.01 6.20
CA ILE A 137 7.94 15.73 6.83
C ILE A 137 8.76 14.87 5.87
N LEU A 138 8.38 14.81 4.58
CA LEU A 138 9.04 13.95 3.60
C LEU A 138 10.09 14.67 2.76
N GLY A 139 10.24 15.98 2.89
CA GLY A 139 11.27 16.76 2.20
C GLY A 139 11.12 16.80 0.67
N MET A 140 9.94 16.57 0.17
CA MET A 140 9.66 16.33 -1.22
C MET A 140 9.87 17.56 -2.11
N LYS A 141 10.55 17.34 -3.24
CA LYS A 141 10.40 18.19 -4.43
C LYS A 141 9.56 17.42 -5.45
N PRO A 142 8.27 17.76 -5.65
CA PRO A 142 7.45 17.02 -6.57
C PRO A 142 8.01 17.15 -7.98
N ARG A 143 8.47 16.05 -8.56
CA ARG A 143 8.61 15.95 -10.02
C ARG A 143 7.20 15.84 -10.58
N GLY A 144 6.75 16.88 -11.26
CA GLY A 144 5.40 16.91 -11.85
C GLY A 144 4.27 17.39 -10.94
N GLY A 145 4.53 17.71 -9.66
CA GLY A 145 3.57 18.42 -8.80
C GLY A 145 2.46 17.58 -8.19
N LYS A 146 2.47 16.25 -8.34
CA LYS A 146 1.46 15.40 -7.72
C LYS A 146 1.95 14.83 -6.41
N LEU A 147 1.23 15.16 -5.34
CA LEU A 147 1.33 14.48 -4.06
C LEU A 147 0.72 13.07 -4.17
N ILE A 148 1.25 12.14 -3.39
CA ILE A 148 0.60 10.84 -3.23
C ILE A 148 -0.66 11.08 -2.40
N ASP A 149 -1.80 10.67 -2.93
CA ASP A 149 -3.07 10.75 -2.22
C ASP A 149 -3.10 9.70 -1.09
N PHE A 150 -3.43 10.13 0.13
CA PHE A 150 -3.49 9.20 1.26
C PHE A 150 -4.68 8.25 1.18
N VAL A 151 -5.75 8.63 0.47
CA VAL A 151 -6.87 7.72 0.18
C VAL A 151 -6.47 6.74 -0.92
N ASN A 152 -5.53 5.88 -0.55
CA ASN A 152 -4.95 4.86 -1.41
C ASN A 152 -4.58 3.63 -0.55
N PHE A 153 -4.43 2.48 -1.20
CA PHE A 153 -4.06 1.22 -0.54
C PHE A 153 -2.82 1.35 0.36
N TYR A 154 -1.75 1.97 -0.14
CA TYR A 154 -0.48 1.98 0.58
C TYR A 154 -0.52 2.84 1.85
N PRO A 155 -0.92 4.12 1.82
CA PRO A 155 -0.97 4.91 3.05
C PRO A 155 -1.97 4.35 4.06
N ILE A 156 -3.15 3.93 3.62
CA ILE A 156 -4.17 3.36 4.50
C ILE A 156 -3.66 2.07 5.17
N SER A 157 -3.08 1.15 4.41
CA SER A 157 -2.51 -0.09 4.95
C SER A 157 -1.30 0.17 5.87
N LEU A 158 -0.47 1.15 5.51
CA LEU A 158 0.74 1.50 6.27
C LEU A 158 0.43 2.04 7.66
N MET A 159 -0.58 2.91 7.78
CA MET A 159 -0.90 3.64 9.02
C MET A 159 -1.65 2.81 10.06
N GLN A 160 -1.96 1.58 9.78
CA GLN A 160 -2.63 0.66 10.71
C GLN A 160 -1.97 0.72 12.10
N GLY A 161 -2.77 1.02 13.14
CA GLY A 161 -2.32 1.12 14.52
C GLY A 161 -1.40 2.31 14.83
N CYS A 162 -1.32 3.31 13.95
CA CYS A 162 -0.51 4.52 14.15
C CYS A 162 -1.35 5.77 14.46
N LEU A 163 -2.66 5.70 14.30
CA LEU A 163 -3.60 6.78 14.58
C LEU A 163 -4.37 6.49 15.87
N ASP A 164 -4.82 7.52 16.57
CA ASP A 164 -5.78 7.36 17.65
C ASP A 164 -7.20 7.15 17.11
N GLU A 165 -8.11 6.66 17.95
CA GLU A 165 -9.50 6.34 17.57
C GLU A 165 -10.24 7.53 16.95
N ARG A 166 -10.02 8.75 17.45
CA ARG A 166 -10.64 9.95 16.91
C ARG A 166 -10.18 10.22 15.48
N MET A 167 -8.88 10.06 15.25
CA MET A 167 -8.28 10.26 13.93
C MET A 167 -8.68 9.15 12.97
N GLU A 168 -8.74 7.90 13.43
CA GLU A 168 -9.25 6.78 12.64
C GLU A 168 -10.68 7.03 12.18
N CYS A 169 -11.57 7.47 13.07
CA CYS A 169 -12.93 7.85 12.69
C CYS A 169 -12.95 8.97 11.64
N ALA A 170 -12.14 10.01 11.81
CA ALA A 170 -12.09 11.12 10.85
C ALA A 170 -11.58 10.68 9.46
N VAL A 171 -10.61 9.79 9.41
CA VAL A 171 -10.10 9.18 8.17
C VAL A 171 -11.19 8.33 7.51
N VAL A 172 -11.88 7.49 8.27
CA VAL A 172 -12.98 6.65 7.77
C VAL A 172 -14.10 7.50 7.20
N ASP A 173 -14.54 8.52 7.94
CA ASP A 173 -15.59 9.44 7.51
C ASP A 173 -15.21 10.17 6.23
N HIS A 174 -13.95 10.63 6.14
CA HIS A 174 -13.43 11.25 4.93
C HIS A 174 -13.43 10.29 3.73
N VAL A 175 -12.95 9.05 3.92
CA VAL A 175 -12.92 8.03 2.86
C VAL A 175 -14.34 7.73 2.35
N ILE A 176 -15.30 7.56 3.27
CA ILE A 176 -16.69 7.26 2.91
C ILE A 176 -17.38 8.43 2.23
N SER A 177 -17.14 9.67 2.69
CA SER A 177 -17.79 10.88 2.16
C SER A 177 -17.19 11.39 0.86
N ARG A 178 -16.01 10.92 0.47
CA ARG A 178 -15.28 11.42 -0.68
C ARG A 178 -15.96 11.08 -2.01
N ASP A 179 -16.22 12.08 -2.85
CA ASP A 179 -16.95 11.90 -4.11
C ASP A 179 -16.11 11.31 -5.25
N ASN A 180 -14.80 11.59 -5.26
CA ASN A 180 -13.91 11.16 -6.32
C ASN A 180 -12.60 10.58 -5.77
N GLY A 181 -12.05 9.55 -6.41
CA GLY A 181 -10.69 9.10 -6.20
C GLY A 181 -10.50 7.78 -5.42
N ILE A 182 -11.55 7.23 -4.80
CA ILE A 182 -11.48 5.88 -4.19
C ILE A 182 -11.30 4.80 -5.26
N TYR A 183 -11.62 5.14 -6.51
CA TYR A 183 -11.68 4.23 -7.64
C TYR A 183 -10.32 3.78 -8.18
N TYR A 184 -9.22 4.35 -7.73
CA TYR A 184 -7.89 4.16 -8.32
C TYR A 184 -6.92 3.37 -7.45
N ILE A 185 -7.41 2.49 -6.60
CA ILE A 185 -6.50 1.57 -5.92
C ILE A 185 -5.82 0.66 -6.94
N TYR A 186 -6.57 0.23 -7.95
CA TYR A 186 -6.10 -0.42 -9.19
C TYR A 186 -7.19 -0.25 -10.25
N GLU A 187 -6.86 0.06 -11.50
CA GLU A 187 -7.82 -0.08 -12.62
C GLU A 187 -8.43 -1.48 -12.68
N SER A 188 -7.68 -2.50 -12.26
CA SER A 188 -8.15 -3.87 -12.13
C SER A 188 -8.99 -4.14 -10.87
N GLY A 189 -8.97 -3.30 -9.86
CA GLY A 189 -9.80 -3.40 -8.65
C GLY A 189 -11.26 -3.07 -8.92
N LEU A 190 -11.51 -2.11 -9.80
CA LEU A 190 -12.85 -1.80 -10.29
C LEU A 190 -13.52 -2.93 -11.07
N SER A 191 -12.75 -3.83 -11.67
CA SER A 191 -13.29 -4.99 -12.39
C SER A 191 -13.87 -6.06 -11.47
N ILE A 192 -13.67 -5.96 -10.15
CA ILE A 192 -14.23 -6.87 -9.14
C ILE A 192 -15.63 -6.41 -8.72
N LEU A 193 -15.93 -5.12 -8.86
CA LEU A 193 -17.28 -4.62 -8.63
C LEU A 193 -18.14 -5.00 -9.86
N PRO A 194 -19.23 -5.79 -9.68
CA PRO A 194 -20.08 -6.14 -10.79
C PRO A 194 -20.58 -4.88 -11.49
N PRO A 195 -20.65 -4.85 -12.82
CA PRO A 195 -21.13 -3.69 -13.59
C PRO A 195 -22.61 -3.36 -13.35
N VAL A 196 -23.26 -4.02 -12.42
CA VAL A 196 -24.71 -4.01 -12.16
C VAL A 196 -25.13 -3.05 -11.05
N PHE A 197 -24.23 -2.26 -10.47
CA PHE A 197 -24.65 -1.25 -9.49
C PHE A 197 -25.19 -0.02 -10.23
N GLU A 198 -26.52 0.06 -10.32
CA GLU A 198 -27.23 1.22 -10.87
C GLU A 198 -27.05 2.50 -10.05
N SER A 199 -26.50 2.40 -8.84
CA SER A 199 -26.27 3.51 -7.92
C SER A 199 -24.78 3.83 -7.78
N LYS A 200 -24.37 5.05 -8.18
CA LYS A 200 -23.02 5.58 -7.94
C LYS A 200 -22.64 5.54 -6.45
N ASN A 201 -23.60 5.70 -5.56
CA ASN A 201 -23.38 5.66 -4.12
C ASN A 201 -23.04 4.26 -3.63
N ALA A 202 -23.71 3.22 -4.13
CA ALA A 202 -23.40 1.84 -3.75
C ALA A 202 -21.97 1.45 -4.18
N SER A 203 -21.56 1.81 -5.40
CA SER A 203 -20.20 1.59 -5.89
C SER A 203 -19.15 2.31 -5.02
N ARG A 204 -19.45 3.55 -4.62
CA ARG A 204 -18.57 4.34 -3.75
C ARG A 204 -18.38 3.70 -2.38
N TYR A 205 -19.47 3.28 -1.73
CA TYR A 205 -19.40 2.63 -0.43
C TYR A 205 -18.67 1.30 -0.48
N LEU A 206 -18.89 0.50 -1.51
CA LEU A 206 -18.18 -0.77 -1.68
C LEU A 206 -16.68 -0.56 -1.90
N ALA A 207 -16.29 0.43 -2.70
CA ALA A 207 -14.88 0.78 -2.90
C ALA A 207 -14.24 1.30 -1.60
N ALA A 208 -14.96 2.10 -0.81
CA ALA A 208 -14.50 2.55 0.50
C ALA A 208 -14.32 1.38 1.48
N ILE A 209 -15.27 0.46 1.53
CA ILE A 209 -15.19 -0.75 2.38
C ILE A 209 -14.02 -1.62 1.95
N GLU A 210 -13.81 -1.82 0.65
CA GLU A 210 -12.66 -2.57 0.15
C GLU A 210 -11.35 -1.91 0.58
N LEU A 211 -11.22 -0.59 0.39
CA LEU A 211 -10.04 0.16 0.81
C LEU A 211 -9.79 0.02 2.32
N LEU A 212 -10.82 0.26 3.14
CA LEU A 212 -10.72 0.19 4.60
C LEU A 212 -10.52 -1.24 5.11
N SER A 213 -10.86 -2.27 4.34
CA SER A 213 -10.55 -3.66 4.69
C SER A 213 -9.05 -3.96 4.76
N PHE A 214 -8.22 -3.10 4.18
CA PHE A 214 -6.77 -3.15 4.33
C PHE A 214 -6.27 -2.49 5.62
N TYR A 215 -7.12 -1.71 6.26
CA TYR A 215 -6.88 -1.16 7.59
C TYR A 215 -7.45 -2.17 8.62
N LYS A 216 -6.59 -2.90 9.29
CA LYS A 216 -6.97 -4.00 10.21
C LYS A 216 -6.99 -3.53 11.66
#